data_6b0d30ffe184cae1b5a5c8988f26fdf7
#
_entry.id   6b0d30ffe184cae1b5a5c8988f26fdf7
#
_cell.length_a   1.000
_cell.length_b   1.000
_cell.length_c   1.000
_cell.angle_alpha   90.00
_cell.angle_beta   90.00
_cell.angle_gamma   90.00
#
_symmetry.space_group_name_H-M   'P 1'
#
loop_
_entity.id
_entity.type
_entity.pdbx_description
1 polymer ?
#
loop_
_entity_poly.entity_id
_entity_poly.type
_entity_poly.pdbx_seq_one_letter_code
_entity_poly.pdbx_strand_id
1 'polypeptide(L)'
;MNHEEAQELMEDYVDERLDRPVRDQLETHLGGCSECRAILDGVAPVDLGPLGSVDLDERTMRRSVRRALWRTVIDAAGMLVLLVVGLWAISNFVVHPLLMDRGGRAAAVARATFDVASMFNRGAFVDDFTIDPGAFDRTFTATVQMPVGAGMADLGTVSSRIGLFGSGGETMWPFVDSDSRAGGAQDVLGRLGDGAVATVSVDFYPPISVDQAQSLADSPGSDVSVVWAGFLLSDADPAVAATDPLRMLGYSTCVGTDQIPPSVFSASSASAGGNFGVSSPSVQNALQEVSRSTSHLAEHPDVAAQLFDGANSGRFQRVAAYLADTDPQVETLVVTGPTDEILKFFEQADTKDGRVLAVDFYNWSRPVCGG
;
A
#
# COMPACT_ATOMS: atom_id res chain seq x y z
N MET A 1 -16.71 -49.90 54.42
CA MET A 1 -16.98 -50.53 53.13
C MET A 1 -16.29 -51.88 53.07
N ASN A 2 -17.02 -52.97 52.79
CA ASN A 2 -16.43 -54.29 52.61
C ASN A 2 -15.91 -54.48 51.16
N HIS A 3 -15.28 -55.66 50.91
CA HIS A 3 -14.61 -55.90 49.61
C HIS A 3 -15.58 -56.03 48.42
N GLU A 4 -16.70 -56.74 48.62
CA GLU A 4 -17.74 -56.90 47.58
C GLU A 4 -18.43 -55.55 47.25
N GLU A 5 -18.74 -54.78 48.25
CA GLU A 5 -19.35 -53.46 48.13
C GLU A 5 -18.40 -52.48 47.39
N ALA A 6 -17.09 -52.60 47.63
CA ALA A 6 -16.10 -51.81 46.92
C ALA A 6 -16.00 -52.18 45.45
N GLN A 7 -16.10 -53.50 45.14
CA GLN A 7 -16.07 -53.95 43.74
C GLN A 7 -17.28 -53.49 42.91
N GLU A 8 -18.49 -53.52 43.49
CA GLU A 8 -19.71 -53.05 42.85
C GLU A 8 -19.66 -51.54 42.52
N LEU A 9 -18.97 -50.75 43.28
CA LEU A 9 -18.86 -49.30 43.11
C LEU A 9 -17.72 -48.87 42.16
N MET A 10 -16.87 -49.81 41.71
CA MET A 10 -15.70 -49.47 40.86
C MET A 10 -16.09 -48.90 39.52
N GLU A 11 -17.14 -49.41 38.88
CA GLU A 11 -17.61 -48.93 37.58
C GLU A 11 -18.10 -47.50 37.71
N ASP A 12 -18.91 -47.18 38.75
CA ASP A 12 -19.40 -45.83 38.97
C ASP A 12 -18.30 -44.85 39.46
N TYR A 13 -17.24 -45.39 40.08
CA TYR A 13 -16.04 -44.59 40.41
C TYR A 13 -15.27 -44.15 39.19
N VAL A 14 -15.03 -45.07 38.23
CA VAL A 14 -14.33 -44.78 36.96
C VAL A 14 -15.13 -43.83 36.12
N ASP A 15 -16.48 -43.93 36.15
CA ASP A 15 -17.37 -43.06 35.37
C ASP A 15 -17.70 -41.72 36.11
N GLU A 16 -17.04 -41.46 37.27
CA GLU A 16 -17.24 -40.26 38.09
C GLU A 16 -18.67 -40.05 38.59
N ARG A 17 -19.47 -41.13 38.70
CA ARG A 17 -20.88 -41.06 39.08
C ARG A 17 -21.13 -41.15 40.56
N LEU A 18 -20.09 -41.39 41.38
CA LEU A 18 -20.23 -41.51 42.86
C LEU A 18 -20.34 -40.16 43.54
N ASP A 19 -21.24 -40.10 44.54
CA ASP A 19 -21.32 -38.98 45.46
C ASP A 19 -20.05 -38.90 46.33
N ARG A 20 -19.68 -37.67 46.69
CA ARG A 20 -18.41 -37.37 47.40
C ARG A 20 -18.18 -38.22 48.65
N PRO A 21 -19.16 -38.41 49.56
CA PRO A 21 -18.93 -39.24 50.74
C PRO A 21 -18.71 -40.72 50.47
N VAL A 22 -19.32 -41.26 49.39
CA VAL A 22 -19.13 -42.63 48.95
C VAL A 22 -17.77 -42.81 48.24
N ARG A 23 -17.37 -41.86 47.48
CA ARG A 23 -16.04 -41.76 46.82
C ARG A 23 -14.92 -41.78 47.89
N ASP A 24 -14.99 -40.94 48.91
CA ASP A 24 -13.99 -40.85 49.97
C ASP A 24 -13.86 -42.18 50.73
N GLN A 25 -14.97 -42.92 50.97
CA GLN A 25 -14.96 -44.23 51.57
C GLN A 25 -14.31 -45.30 50.67
N LEU A 26 -14.59 -45.27 49.37
CA LEU A 26 -13.99 -46.16 48.39
C LEU A 26 -12.49 -45.89 48.25
N GLU A 27 -12.06 -44.65 48.18
CA GLU A 27 -10.64 -44.27 48.15
C GLU A 27 -9.88 -44.72 49.40
N THR A 28 -10.53 -44.64 50.57
CA THR A 28 -9.96 -45.17 51.82
C THR A 28 -9.81 -46.66 51.78
N HIS A 29 -10.77 -47.42 51.22
CA HIS A 29 -10.70 -48.83 51.04
C HIS A 29 -9.61 -49.24 50.03
N LEU A 30 -9.55 -48.56 48.88
CA LEU A 30 -8.51 -48.74 47.85
C LEU A 30 -7.10 -48.46 48.39
N GLY A 31 -6.97 -47.54 49.35
CA GLY A 31 -5.74 -47.28 50.08
C GLY A 31 -5.23 -48.51 50.88
N GLY A 32 -6.18 -49.34 51.41
CA GLY A 32 -5.87 -50.49 52.26
C GLY A 32 -5.97 -51.87 51.60
N CYS A 33 -6.63 -51.97 50.44
CA CYS A 33 -6.88 -53.26 49.75
C CYS A 33 -6.09 -53.34 48.45
N SER A 34 -5.04 -54.19 48.42
CA SER A 34 -4.23 -54.39 47.22
C SER A 34 -4.96 -55.10 46.10
N GLU A 35 -5.95 -55.92 46.42
CA GLU A 35 -6.72 -56.69 45.44
C GLU A 35 -7.68 -55.77 44.65
N CYS A 36 -8.42 -54.88 45.34
CA CYS A 36 -9.29 -53.90 44.73
C CYS A 36 -8.47 -52.90 43.89
N ARG A 37 -7.28 -52.51 44.32
CA ARG A 37 -6.39 -51.65 43.59
C ARG A 37 -5.89 -52.32 42.31
N ALA A 38 -5.55 -53.63 42.38
CA ALA A 38 -5.11 -54.41 41.19
C ALA A 38 -6.24 -54.56 40.14
N ILE A 39 -7.48 -54.64 40.59
CA ILE A 39 -8.65 -54.67 39.67
C ILE A 39 -8.82 -53.30 39.01
N LEU A 40 -8.70 -52.23 39.78
CA LEU A 40 -8.81 -50.85 39.25
C LEU A 40 -7.69 -50.52 38.22
N ASP A 41 -6.45 -50.97 38.52
CA ASP A 41 -5.31 -50.77 37.67
C ASP A 41 -5.29 -51.73 36.45
N GLY A 42 -6.29 -52.60 36.29
CA GLY A 42 -6.37 -53.57 35.21
C GLY A 42 -5.32 -54.68 35.29
N VAL A 43 -4.68 -54.85 36.45
CA VAL A 43 -3.60 -55.82 36.73
C VAL A 43 -4.14 -57.16 37.27
N ALA A 44 -5.42 -57.22 37.71
CA ALA A 44 -6.05 -58.46 38.09
C ALA A 44 -6.07 -59.41 36.86
N PRO A 45 -5.58 -60.63 36.98
CA PRO A 45 -5.66 -61.58 35.87
C PRO A 45 -7.16 -61.81 35.57
N VAL A 46 -7.64 -61.11 34.53
CA VAL A 46 -8.92 -61.47 33.91
C VAL A 46 -8.66 -62.90 33.42
N ASP A 47 -9.36 -63.86 34.00
CA ASP A 47 -9.41 -65.24 33.48
C ASP A 47 -10.13 -65.08 32.13
N LEU A 48 -9.33 -64.81 31.11
CA LEU A 48 -9.76 -64.81 29.71
C LEU A 48 -10.04 -66.27 29.38
N GLY A 49 -11.22 -66.71 29.79
CA GLY A 49 -11.74 -67.97 29.27
C GLY A 49 -11.47 -68.04 27.76
N PRO A 50 -11.39 -69.23 27.15
CA PRO A 50 -10.96 -69.35 25.78
C PRO A 50 -11.72 -68.33 24.93
N LEU A 51 -11.04 -67.26 24.53
CA LEU A 51 -11.56 -66.23 23.62
C LEU A 51 -12.01 -67.01 22.40
N GLY A 52 -13.31 -67.32 22.37
CA GLY A 52 -13.94 -67.72 21.14
C GLY A 52 -13.50 -66.67 20.15
N SER A 53 -12.92 -67.11 19.04
CA SER A 53 -12.47 -66.23 17.96
C SER A 53 -13.54 -65.18 17.70
N VAL A 54 -13.38 -64.01 18.34
CA VAL A 54 -14.19 -62.86 17.98
C VAL A 54 -13.74 -62.53 16.57
N ASP A 55 -14.53 -63.01 15.63
CA ASP A 55 -14.39 -62.68 14.21
C ASP A 55 -14.69 -61.18 14.10
N LEU A 56 -13.69 -60.37 14.45
CA LEU A 56 -13.75 -58.93 14.32
C LEU A 56 -13.86 -58.66 12.83
N ASP A 57 -15.10 -58.47 12.38
CA ASP A 57 -15.38 -58.10 10.99
C ASP A 57 -14.42 -56.96 10.63
N GLU A 58 -13.45 -57.28 9.80
CA GLU A 58 -12.40 -56.39 9.33
C GLU A 58 -12.99 -55.06 8.81
N ARG A 59 -14.25 -55.13 8.33
CA ARG A 59 -14.99 -53.98 7.87
C ARG A 59 -15.42 -53.03 9.00
N THR A 60 -15.75 -53.59 10.17
CA THR A 60 -16.16 -52.79 11.35
C THR A 60 -14.95 -52.10 11.95
N MET A 61 -13.81 -52.79 12.02
CA MET A 61 -12.56 -52.23 12.48
C MET A 61 -12.05 -51.09 11.57
N ARG A 62 -12.08 -51.29 10.26
CA ARG A 62 -11.72 -50.30 9.28
C ARG A 62 -12.65 -49.05 9.37
N ARG A 63 -13.93 -49.24 9.64
CA ARG A 63 -14.90 -48.13 9.81
C ARG A 63 -14.65 -47.32 11.10
N SER A 64 -14.35 -47.99 12.21
CA SER A 64 -14.06 -47.33 13.48
C SER A 64 -12.75 -46.53 13.42
N VAL A 65 -11.68 -47.10 12.86
CA VAL A 65 -10.41 -46.44 12.65
C VAL A 65 -10.56 -45.25 11.72
N ARG A 66 -11.32 -45.42 10.63
CA ARG A 66 -11.57 -44.29 9.70
C ARG A 66 -12.37 -43.15 10.36
N ARG A 67 -13.35 -43.45 11.22
CA ARG A 67 -14.09 -42.43 11.96
C ARG A 67 -13.21 -41.72 13.00
N ALA A 68 -12.35 -42.44 13.70
CA ALA A 68 -11.40 -41.85 14.63
C ALA A 68 -10.43 -40.93 13.91
N LEU A 69 -9.84 -41.38 12.79
CA LEU A 69 -8.96 -40.56 11.94
C LEU A 69 -9.67 -39.29 11.43
N TRP A 70 -10.90 -39.40 10.95
CA TRP A 70 -11.66 -38.25 10.49
C TRP A 70 -11.94 -37.23 11.61
N ARG A 71 -12.25 -37.71 12.83
CA ARG A 71 -12.41 -36.83 13.98
C ARG A 71 -11.13 -36.06 14.30
N THR A 72 -9.99 -36.79 14.36
CA THR A 72 -8.70 -36.16 14.62
C THR A 72 -8.32 -35.14 13.53
N VAL A 73 -8.61 -35.45 12.27
CA VAL A 73 -8.37 -34.50 11.16
C VAL A 73 -9.27 -33.28 11.25
N ILE A 74 -10.55 -33.45 11.60
CA ILE A 74 -11.48 -32.32 11.77
C ILE A 74 -11.07 -31.46 12.96
N ASP A 75 -10.69 -32.07 14.08
CA ASP A 75 -10.25 -31.34 15.27
C ASP A 75 -8.94 -30.58 15.01
N ALA A 76 -7.99 -31.21 14.33
CA ALA A 76 -6.74 -30.56 13.92
C ALA A 76 -7.00 -29.41 12.93
N ALA A 77 -7.88 -29.60 11.95
CA ALA A 77 -8.28 -28.56 11.01
C ALA A 77 -9.00 -27.41 11.73
N GLY A 78 -9.91 -27.73 12.66
CA GLY A 78 -10.60 -26.73 13.49
C GLY A 78 -9.64 -25.91 14.34
N MET A 79 -8.66 -26.57 14.96
CA MET A 79 -7.62 -25.90 15.74
C MET A 79 -6.75 -25.00 14.88
N LEU A 80 -6.39 -25.44 13.67
CA LEU A 80 -5.63 -24.63 12.71
C LEU A 80 -6.43 -23.38 12.29
N VAL A 81 -7.72 -23.52 11.98
CA VAL A 81 -8.60 -22.41 11.64
C VAL A 81 -8.70 -21.41 12.80
N LEU A 82 -8.90 -21.89 14.02
CA LEU A 82 -8.94 -21.03 15.22
C LEU A 82 -7.63 -20.30 15.43
N LEU A 83 -6.49 -20.96 15.19
CA LEU A 83 -5.17 -20.33 15.30
C LEU A 83 -5.01 -19.24 14.24
N VAL A 84 -5.37 -19.49 12.98
CA VAL A 84 -5.31 -18.50 11.89
C VAL A 84 -6.23 -17.31 12.18
N VAL A 85 -7.47 -17.58 12.59
CA VAL A 85 -8.43 -16.51 12.97
C VAL A 85 -7.94 -15.73 14.18
N GLY A 86 -7.39 -16.41 15.17
CA GLY A 86 -6.80 -15.77 16.36
C GLY A 86 -5.61 -14.88 16.02
N LEU A 87 -4.70 -15.35 15.18
CA LEU A 87 -3.56 -14.56 14.70
C LEU A 87 -4.04 -13.37 13.86
N TRP A 88 -5.02 -13.57 12.99
CA TRP A 88 -5.63 -12.50 12.21
C TRP A 88 -6.30 -11.46 13.11
N ALA A 89 -7.06 -11.88 14.11
CA ALA A 89 -7.69 -10.98 15.07
C ALA A 89 -6.63 -10.20 15.89
N ILE A 90 -5.60 -10.87 16.40
CA ILE A 90 -4.49 -10.21 17.12
C ILE A 90 -3.81 -9.19 16.20
N SER A 91 -3.53 -9.56 14.95
CA SER A 91 -2.94 -8.64 13.99
C SER A 91 -3.79 -7.39 13.80
N ASN A 92 -5.08 -7.54 13.49
CA ASN A 92 -5.95 -6.40 13.16
C ASN A 92 -6.35 -5.55 14.37
N PHE A 93 -6.56 -6.15 15.53
CA PHE A 93 -7.08 -5.42 16.72
C PHE A 93 -5.99 -4.99 17.70
N VAL A 94 -4.81 -5.59 17.65
CA VAL A 94 -3.73 -5.30 18.58
C VAL A 94 -2.49 -4.77 17.85
N VAL A 95 -1.96 -5.51 16.88
CA VAL A 95 -0.69 -5.16 16.24
C VAL A 95 -0.84 -3.90 15.38
N HIS A 96 -1.84 -3.85 14.51
CA HIS A 96 -2.04 -2.70 13.65
C HIS A 96 -2.31 -1.39 14.42
N PRO A 97 -3.31 -1.29 15.32
CA PRO A 97 -3.61 -0.03 15.98
C PRO A 97 -2.59 0.36 17.05
N LEU A 98 -2.02 -0.60 17.79
CA LEU A 98 -1.17 -0.30 18.93
C LEU A 98 0.33 -0.20 18.58
N LEU A 99 0.80 -0.95 17.60
CA LEU A 99 2.22 -1.05 17.27
C LEU A 99 2.58 -0.40 15.94
N MET A 100 1.74 -0.55 14.90
CA MET A 100 2.04 -0.02 13.58
C MET A 100 1.50 1.39 13.35
N ASP A 101 0.33 1.72 13.90
CA ASP A 101 -0.30 3.03 13.75
C ASP A 101 -0.09 3.96 14.95
N ARG A 102 0.92 3.66 15.75
CA ARG A 102 1.26 4.47 16.92
C ARG A 102 1.68 5.87 16.47
N GLY A 103 0.89 6.88 16.89
CA GLY A 103 1.16 8.28 16.54
C GLY A 103 0.84 8.65 15.08
N GLY A 104 -0.02 7.89 14.40
CA GLY A 104 -0.40 8.19 13.01
C GLY A 104 0.66 7.83 11.97
N ARG A 105 1.63 6.97 12.32
CA ARG A 105 2.74 6.59 11.42
C ARG A 105 2.25 5.96 10.12
N ALA A 106 1.22 5.12 10.18
CA ALA A 106 0.66 4.51 8.98
C ALA A 106 0.09 5.56 8.02
N ALA A 107 -0.64 6.54 8.55
CA ALA A 107 -1.15 7.66 7.77
C ALA A 107 -0.01 8.52 7.19
N ALA A 108 1.06 8.77 7.97
CA ALA A 108 2.22 9.52 7.51
C ALA A 108 2.94 8.81 6.35
N VAL A 109 3.15 7.49 6.44
CA VAL A 109 3.77 6.70 5.36
C VAL A 109 2.86 6.62 4.14
N ALA A 110 1.56 6.40 4.33
CA ALA A 110 0.59 6.40 3.23
C ALA A 110 0.61 7.73 2.47
N ARG A 111 0.54 8.84 3.20
CA ARG A 111 0.62 10.18 2.61
C ARG A 111 1.95 10.42 1.91
N ALA A 112 3.07 10.07 2.54
CA ALA A 112 4.38 10.22 1.94
C ALA A 112 4.56 9.40 0.65
N THR A 113 4.01 8.16 0.60
CA THR A 113 4.02 7.34 -0.61
C THR A 113 3.26 8.01 -1.74
N PHE A 114 2.08 8.53 -1.46
CA PHE A 114 1.29 9.29 -2.41
C PHE A 114 2.01 10.55 -2.89
N ASP A 115 2.56 11.35 -1.97
CA ASP A 115 3.26 12.58 -2.25
C ASP A 115 4.47 12.34 -3.15
N VAL A 116 5.28 11.31 -2.84
CA VAL A 116 6.44 10.93 -3.65
C VAL A 116 6.01 10.50 -5.06
N ALA A 117 4.98 9.67 -5.17
CA ALA A 117 4.47 9.23 -6.47
C ALA A 117 4.04 10.43 -7.35
N SER A 118 3.42 11.45 -6.73
CA SER A 118 2.92 12.64 -7.42
C SER A 118 4.00 13.65 -7.77
N MET A 119 4.99 13.86 -6.89
CA MET A 119 5.97 14.94 -7.04
C MET A 119 7.12 14.65 -8.01
N PHE A 120 7.54 13.40 -8.11
CA PHE A 120 8.78 13.05 -8.82
C PHE A 120 8.58 12.61 -10.26
N ASN A 121 7.37 12.36 -10.69
CA ASN A 121 7.08 11.90 -12.04
C ASN A 121 6.49 13.04 -12.88
N ARG A 122 7.24 13.50 -13.89
CA ARG A 122 6.82 14.57 -14.80
C ARG A 122 5.57 14.18 -15.56
N GLY A 123 4.52 14.98 -15.42
CA GLY A 123 3.25 14.76 -16.11
C GLY A 123 2.40 13.63 -15.56
N ALA A 124 2.84 13.01 -14.47
CA ALA A 124 2.14 11.91 -13.87
C ALA A 124 1.21 12.36 -12.72
N PHE A 125 0.21 11.54 -12.48
CA PHE A 125 -0.63 11.62 -11.30
C PHE A 125 -0.93 10.20 -10.78
N VAL A 126 -1.33 10.15 -9.53
CA VAL A 126 -1.73 8.89 -8.91
C VAL A 126 -3.15 8.57 -9.35
N ASP A 127 -3.33 7.47 -10.08
CA ASP A 127 -4.64 6.99 -10.52
C ASP A 127 -5.31 6.15 -9.45
N ASP A 128 -4.57 5.24 -8.83
CA ASP A 128 -5.08 4.37 -7.77
C ASP A 128 -4.11 4.36 -6.59
N PHE A 129 -4.68 4.38 -5.40
CA PHE A 129 -3.93 4.26 -4.15
C PHE A 129 -4.55 3.16 -3.31
N THR A 130 -3.79 2.10 -3.07
CA THR A 130 -4.23 0.93 -2.31
C THR A 130 -3.47 0.77 -1.01
N ILE A 131 -4.18 0.28 0.01
CA ILE A 131 -3.61 -0.10 1.30
C ILE A 131 -3.93 -1.57 1.52
N ASP A 132 -2.90 -2.40 1.43
CA ASP A 132 -3.01 -3.85 1.61
C ASP A 132 -2.57 -4.25 3.02
N PRO A 133 -3.50 -4.74 3.86
CA PRO A 133 -3.16 -5.22 5.19
C PRO A 133 -2.58 -6.63 5.10
N GLY A 134 -1.31 -6.78 5.45
CA GLY A 134 -0.69 -8.08 5.71
C GLY A 134 -0.94 -8.55 7.15
N ALA A 135 -0.44 -9.73 7.50
CA ALA A 135 -0.59 -10.27 8.85
C ALA A 135 0.15 -9.45 9.92
N PHE A 136 1.32 -8.91 9.58
CA PHE A 136 2.19 -8.13 10.48
C PHE A 136 2.79 -6.93 9.78
N ASP A 137 2.22 -6.51 8.67
CA ASP A 137 2.64 -5.37 7.88
C ASP A 137 1.47 -4.71 7.16
N ARG A 138 1.73 -3.54 6.61
CA ARG A 138 0.86 -2.85 5.65
C ARG A 138 1.70 -2.41 4.48
N THR A 139 1.20 -2.64 3.29
CA THR A 139 1.79 -2.14 2.05
C THR A 139 0.90 -1.03 1.50
N PHE A 140 1.52 0.08 1.15
CA PHE A 140 0.90 1.22 0.51
C PHE A 140 1.41 1.25 -0.92
N THR A 141 0.51 1.26 -1.88
CA THR A 141 0.86 1.25 -3.30
C THR A 141 0.13 2.37 -4.01
N ALA A 142 0.89 3.22 -4.68
CA ALA A 142 0.39 4.27 -5.56
C ALA A 142 0.68 3.87 -7.00
N THR A 143 -0.36 3.73 -7.82
CA THR A 143 -0.24 3.52 -9.26
C THR A 143 -0.13 4.85 -9.94
N VAL A 144 0.92 5.03 -10.74
CA VAL A 144 1.25 6.29 -11.40
C VAL A 144 0.93 6.18 -12.87
N GLN A 145 0.15 7.12 -13.38
CA GLN A 145 -0.25 7.21 -14.78
C GLN A 145 0.03 8.59 -15.34
N MET A 146 0.08 8.67 -16.66
CA MET A 146 0.24 9.92 -17.40
C MET A 146 -0.85 10.03 -18.47
N PRO A 147 -1.52 11.19 -18.62
CA PRO A 147 -2.50 11.36 -19.66
C PRO A 147 -1.84 11.37 -21.03
N VAL A 148 -2.42 10.63 -21.96
CA VAL A 148 -2.01 10.59 -23.37
C VAL A 148 -3.27 10.62 -24.23
N GLY A 149 -3.56 11.74 -24.83
CA GLY A 149 -4.83 11.92 -25.55
C GLY A 149 -6.03 11.76 -24.63
N ALA A 150 -6.98 10.88 -25.02
CA ALA A 150 -8.13 10.51 -24.20
C ALA A 150 -7.86 9.33 -23.25
N GLY A 151 -6.66 8.76 -23.30
CA GLY A 151 -6.25 7.61 -22.51
C GLY A 151 -5.24 7.95 -21.43
N MET A 152 -4.87 6.93 -20.68
CA MET A 152 -3.84 6.96 -19.65
C MET A 152 -2.77 5.93 -19.97
N ALA A 153 -1.52 6.30 -19.79
CA ALA A 153 -0.39 5.38 -19.90
C ALA A 153 0.13 5.08 -18.49
N ASP A 154 0.23 3.79 -18.17
CA ASP A 154 0.82 3.36 -16.89
C ASP A 154 2.32 3.66 -16.90
N LEU A 155 2.78 4.40 -15.90
CA LEU A 155 4.19 4.68 -15.68
C LEU A 155 4.83 3.72 -14.68
N GLY A 156 4.02 3.10 -13.81
CA GLY A 156 4.49 2.16 -12.82
C GLY A 156 3.87 2.36 -11.45
N THR A 157 4.50 1.81 -10.43
CA THR A 157 3.99 1.87 -9.06
C THR A 157 5.07 2.34 -8.10
N VAL A 158 4.65 3.11 -7.09
CA VAL A 158 5.46 3.45 -5.93
C VAL A 158 4.88 2.70 -4.73
N SER A 159 5.66 1.87 -4.08
CA SER A 159 5.20 1.14 -2.91
C SER A 159 6.07 1.40 -1.69
N SER A 160 5.44 1.42 -0.53
CA SER A 160 6.12 1.44 0.76
C SER A 160 5.47 0.44 1.70
N ARG A 161 6.24 -0.05 2.65
CA ARG A 161 5.81 -1.09 3.59
C ARG A 161 6.18 -0.71 5.01
N ILE A 162 5.22 -0.82 5.92
CA ILE A 162 5.44 -0.77 7.35
C ILE A 162 5.20 -2.16 7.91
N GLY A 163 6.17 -2.70 8.63
CA GLY A 163 6.05 -4.00 9.28
C GLY A 163 6.49 -3.97 10.74
N LEU A 164 6.01 -4.96 11.50
CA LEU A 164 6.45 -5.18 12.89
C LEU A 164 7.96 -5.47 12.96
N PHE A 165 8.53 -6.06 11.91
CA PHE A 165 9.94 -6.48 11.84
C PHE A 165 10.81 -5.59 10.97
N GLY A 166 10.30 -4.46 10.52
CA GLY A 166 11.01 -3.50 9.70
C GLY A 166 10.10 -2.73 8.76
N SER A 167 10.62 -1.66 8.23
CA SER A 167 9.99 -0.87 7.19
C SER A 167 10.91 -0.86 5.97
N GLY A 168 10.35 -0.91 4.80
CA GLY A 168 11.06 -0.83 3.53
C GLY A 168 10.18 -0.12 2.50
N GLY A 169 10.79 0.59 1.59
CA GLY A 169 10.14 1.12 0.40
C GLY A 169 10.76 0.41 -0.80
N GLU A 170 9.95 0.00 -1.72
CA GLU A 170 10.38 -0.43 -3.03
C GLU A 170 9.84 0.61 -4.01
N THR A 171 10.66 1.55 -4.34
CA THR A 171 10.35 2.53 -5.38
C THR A 171 10.83 1.95 -6.70
N MET A 172 9.94 1.31 -7.44
CA MET A 172 10.16 1.11 -8.86
C MET A 172 9.95 2.48 -9.53
N TRP A 173 11.02 3.21 -9.70
CA TRP A 173 11.03 4.45 -10.44
C TRP A 173 11.12 4.11 -11.93
N PRO A 174 10.05 4.18 -12.67
CA PRO A 174 10.18 4.38 -14.10
C PRO A 174 10.46 5.87 -14.33
N PHE A 175 11.65 6.31 -13.97
CA PHE A 175 12.10 7.59 -14.49
C PHE A 175 12.09 7.48 -16.01
N VAL A 176 11.30 8.31 -16.64
CA VAL A 176 11.54 8.63 -18.04
C VAL A 176 12.97 9.15 -18.07
N ASP A 177 13.87 8.31 -18.58
CA ASP A 177 15.30 8.56 -18.60
C ASP A 177 15.53 9.93 -19.24
N SER A 178 16.07 10.85 -18.45
CA SER A 178 16.27 12.22 -18.84
C SER A 178 17.33 12.38 -19.94
N ASP A 179 18.01 11.30 -20.31
CA ASP A 179 19.13 11.30 -21.25
C ASP A 179 18.74 11.06 -22.73
N SER A 180 17.48 10.88 -23.07
CA SER A 180 17.09 10.83 -24.48
C SER A 180 17.26 12.22 -25.13
N ARG A 181 18.47 12.51 -25.54
CA ARG A 181 18.84 13.60 -26.45
C ARG A 181 18.33 13.31 -27.88
N ALA A 182 17.07 12.91 -28.00
CA ALA A 182 16.41 12.98 -29.29
C ALA A 182 16.14 14.45 -29.59
N GLY A 183 16.26 14.86 -30.82
CA GLY A 183 16.09 16.25 -31.30
C GLY A 183 14.91 16.95 -30.63
N GLY A 184 14.97 18.28 -30.52
CA GLY A 184 14.02 19.04 -29.71
C GLY A 184 12.57 18.61 -29.94
N ALA A 185 11.72 18.71 -28.93
CA ALA A 185 10.33 18.24 -29.02
C ALA A 185 9.62 18.75 -30.30
N GLN A 186 9.88 19.99 -30.71
CA GLN A 186 9.31 20.58 -31.90
C GLN A 186 9.66 19.81 -33.21
N ASP A 187 10.90 19.31 -33.32
CA ASP A 187 11.30 18.51 -34.47
C ASP A 187 10.58 17.16 -34.53
N VAL A 188 10.34 16.56 -33.38
CA VAL A 188 9.57 15.32 -33.27
C VAL A 188 8.11 15.56 -33.61
N LEU A 189 7.50 16.56 -32.99
CA LEU A 189 6.09 16.93 -33.18
C LEU A 189 5.82 17.29 -34.66
N GLY A 190 6.71 18.06 -35.28
CA GLY A 190 6.57 18.44 -36.69
C GLY A 190 6.67 17.28 -37.70
N ARG A 191 7.14 16.11 -37.26
CA ARG A 191 7.17 14.87 -38.09
C ARG A 191 5.97 13.97 -37.85
N LEU A 192 5.19 14.23 -36.80
CA LEU A 192 3.97 13.49 -36.52
C LEU A 192 2.88 13.97 -37.49
N GLY A 193 2.07 13.04 -37.99
CA GLY A 193 0.99 13.36 -38.92
C GLY A 193 -0.17 14.10 -38.28
N ASP A 194 -1.05 14.64 -39.11
CA ASP A 194 -2.31 15.26 -38.68
C ASP A 194 -3.12 14.26 -37.84
N GLY A 195 -3.65 14.73 -36.71
CA GLY A 195 -4.43 13.93 -35.77
C GLY A 195 -3.59 13.20 -34.73
N ALA A 196 -2.29 13.37 -34.69
CA ALA A 196 -1.47 12.92 -33.58
C ALA A 196 -1.71 13.79 -32.34
N VAL A 197 -1.71 13.15 -31.19
CA VAL A 197 -1.81 13.75 -29.87
C VAL A 197 -0.54 13.43 -29.09
N ALA A 198 -0.02 14.38 -28.37
CA ALA A 198 1.19 14.16 -27.60
C ALA A 198 1.06 14.71 -26.17
N THR A 199 1.84 14.12 -25.28
CA THR A 199 2.15 14.70 -23.96
C THR A 199 3.62 15.09 -23.98
N VAL A 200 3.90 16.34 -23.66
CA VAL A 200 5.21 16.96 -23.84
C VAL A 200 5.59 17.74 -22.58
N SER A 201 6.83 17.59 -22.12
CA SER A 201 7.39 18.56 -21.17
C SER A 201 7.91 19.78 -21.96
N VAL A 202 7.55 20.95 -21.50
CA VAL A 202 7.99 22.24 -22.02
C VAL A 202 8.87 22.85 -20.94
N ASP A 203 10.16 22.99 -21.23
CA ASP A 203 11.16 23.45 -20.27
C ASP A 203 11.47 24.93 -20.52
N PHE A 204 11.49 25.75 -19.47
CA PHE A 204 11.73 27.19 -19.51
C PHE A 204 13.14 27.51 -19.05
N TYR A 205 13.87 28.24 -19.94
CA TYR A 205 15.20 28.72 -19.59
C TYR A 205 15.39 30.17 -20.09
N PRO A 206 15.35 31.18 -19.19
CA PRO A 206 15.22 31.09 -17.74
C PRO A 206 13.82 30.62 -17.28
N PRO A 207 13.70 30.11 -16.04
CA PRO A 207 12.40 29.76 -15.43
C PRO A 207 11.46 30.95 -15.40
N ILE A 208 10.15 30.71 -15.46
CA ILE A 208 9.10 31.72 -15.47
C ILE A 208 8.37 31.81 -14.12
N SER A 209 7.68 32.92 -13.88
CA SER A 209 6.86 33.05 -12.67
C SER A 209 5.63 32.15 -12.71
N VAL A 210 5.09 31.83 -11.53
CA VAL A 210 3.84 31.07 -11.39
C VAL A 210 2.68 31.74 -12.14
N ASP A 211 2.59 33.10 -12.07
CA ASP A 211 1.54 33.84 -12.75
C ASP A 211 1.67 33.75 -14.28
N GLN A 212 2.90 33.79 -14.80
CA GLN A 212 3.14 33.58 -16.25
C GLN A 212 2.75 32.18 -16.67
N ALA A 213 3.13 31.17 -15.87
CA ALA A 213 2.77 29.78 -16.13
C ALA A 213 1.24 29.56 -16.08
N GLN A 214 0.55 30.19 -15.11
CA GLN A 214 -0.91 30.17 -15.03
C GLN A 214 -1.55 30.86 -16.25
N SER A 215 -1.02 32.01 -16.69
CA SER A 215 -1.50 32.66 -17.87
C SER A 215 -1.38 31.82 -19.13
N LEU A 216 -0.30 31.03 -19.26
CA LEU A 216 -0.14 30.07 -20.34
C LEU A 216 -1.16 28.94 -20.25
N ALA A 217 -1.43 28.44 -19.03
CA ALA A 217 -2.42 27.40 -18.80
C ALA A 217 -3.87 27.86 -19.11
N ASP A 218 -4.15 29.13 -18.87
CA ASP A 218 -5.46 29.75 -19.08
C ASP A 218 -5.64 30.34 -20.47
N SER A 219 -4.64 30.22 -21.37
CA SER A 219 -4.67 30.83 -22.69
C SER A 219 -5.95 30.46 -23.46
N PRO A 220 -6.82 31.43 -23.80
CA PRO A 220 -8.08 31.13 -24.48
C PRO A 220 -7.82 30.64 -25.89
N GLY A 221 -8.42 29.55 -26.25
CA GLY A 221 -8.44 29.01 -27.62
C GLY A 221 -7.40 27.91 -27.93
N SER A 222 -6.55 27.52 -26.98
CA SER A 222 -5.69 26.36 -27.17
C SER A 222 -6.42 25.08 -26.76
N ASP A 223 -6.39 24.06 -27.62
CA ASP A 223 -6.82 22.71 -27.30
C ASP A 223 -5.74 21.94 -26.50
N VAL A 224 -4.81 22.66 -25.90
CA VAL A 224 -3.77 22.11 -25.02
C VAL A 224 -4.23 22.18 -23.58
N SER A 225 -3.97 21.14 -22.82
CA SER A 225 -4.16 21.14 -21.36
C SER A 225 -2.81 21.04 -20.66
N VAL A 226 -2.57 21.94 -19.72
CA VAL A 226 -1.45 21.84 -18.78
C VAL A 226 -1.85 20.83 -17.70
N VAL A 227 -1.15 19.73 -17.59
CA VAL A 227 -1.50 18.62 -16.69
C VAL A 227 -0.57 18.49 -15.47
N TRP A 228 0.59 19.15 -15.53
CA TRP A 228 1.57 19.11 -14.46
C TRP A 228 2.48 20.34 -14.50
N ALA A 229 2.92 20.81 -13.34
CA ALA A 229 3.85 21.93 -13.21
C ALA A 229 5.02 21.55 -12.30
N GLY A 230 6.24 21.83 -12.75
CA GLY A 230 7.48 21.62 -12.02
C GLY A 230 8.09 22.94 -11.59
N PHE A 231 8.45 23.02 -10.31
CA PHE A 231 8.96 24.21 -9.65
C PHE A 231 10.45 24.05 -9.35
N LEU A 232 11.22 25.08 -9.66
CA LEU A 232 12.63 25.17 -9.28
C LEU A 232 12.73 25.46 -7.78
N LEU A 233 13.44 24.61 -7.05
CA LEU A 233 13.51 24.64 -5.57
C LEU A 233 14.89 24.98 -5.01
N SER A 234 15.79 25.50 -5.82
CA SER A 234 17.17 25.72 -5.40
C SER A 234 17.78 26.92 -6.13
N ASP A 235 18.39 27.82 -5.37
CA ASP A 235 19.32 28.83 -5.87
C ASP A 235 20.72 28.25 -6.17
N ALA A 236 20.88 26.92 -6.06
CA ALA A 236 22.18 26.28 -6.25
C ALA A 236 22.67 26.44 -7.70
N ASP A 237 23.98 26.59 -7.83
CA ASP A 237 24.66 26.61 -9.12
C ASP A 237 24.08 25.54 -10.07
N PRO A 238 23.62 25.91 -11.27
CA PRO A 238 23.01 25.00 -12.24
C PRO A 238 23.86 23.72 -12.49
N ALA A 239 25.18 23.82 -12.38
CA ALA A 239 26.09 22.70 -12.57
C ALA A 239 26.00 21.66 -11.43
N VAL A 240 25.76 22.09 -10.19
CA VAL A 240 25.59 21.22 -9.02
C VAL A 240 24.14 20.74 -8.93
N ALA A 241 23.22 21.60 -9.31
CA ALA A 241 21.80 21.32 -9.29
C ALA A 241 21.39 20.25 -10.32
N ALA A 242 22.08 20.09 -11.42
CA ALA A 242 21.70 19.17 -12.50
C ALA A 242 21.62 17.70 -12.06
N THR A 243 22.32 17.31 -11.00
CA THR A 243 22.33 15.95 -10.44
C THR A 243 21.46 15.80 -9.19
N ASP A 244 20.82 16.88 -8.74
CA ASP A 244 19.99 16.85 -7.54
C ASP A 244 18.53 16.50 -7.87
N PRO A 245 18.02 15.32 -7.47
CA PRO A 245 16.65 14.94 -7.73
C PRO A 245 15.63 15.86 -7.06
N LEU A 246 16.01 16.61 -6.04
CA LEU A 246 15.17 17.60 -5.35
C LEU A 246 15.30 19.01 -5.92
N ARG A 247 16.05 19.21 -6.99
CA ARG A 247 16.16 20.51 -7.65
C ARG A 247 14.80 21.00 -8.15
N MET A 248 14.03 20.06 -8.70
CA MET A 248 12.72 20.33 -9.26
C MET A 248 11.74 19.32 -8.72
N LEU A 249 10.71 19.81 -8.08
CA LEU A 249 9.54 19.03 -7.71
C LEU A 249 8.33 19.61 -8.41
N GLY A 250 7.39 18.78 -8.75
CA GLY A 250 6.16 19.24 -9.39
C GLY A 250 4.96 18.47 -8.91
N TYR A 251 3.81 18.90 -9.40
CA TYR A 251 2.56 18.26 -9.06
C TYR A 251 1.56 18.39 -10.22
N SER A 252 0.56 17.50 -10.25
CA SER A 252 -0.54 17.64 -11.19
C SER A 252 -1.29 18.95 -10.97
N THR A 253 -1.55 19.67 -12.05
CA THR A 253 -2.38 20.87 -12.02
C THR A 253 -3.86 20.56 -11.84
N CYS A 254 -4.23 19.29 -12.00
CA CYS A 254 -5.60 18.79 -11.89
C CYS A 254 -5.99 18.36 -10.47
N VAL A 255 -5.10 18.45 -9.50
CA VAL A 255 -5.39 18.09 -8.10
C VAL A 255 -5.88 19.32 -7.33
N GLY A 256 -7.05 19.21 -6.72
CA GLY A 256 -7.54 20.21 -5.78
C GLY A 256 -7.01 19.99 -4.38
N THR A 257 -6.64 21.06 -3.70
CA THR A 257 -6.00 21.04 -2.38
C THR A 257 -6.82 20.33 -1.27
N ASP A 258 -8.12 20.15 -1.47
CA ASP A 258 -9.03 19.62 -0.46
C ASP A 258 -9.56 18.20 -0.79
N GLN A 259 -9.06 17.58 -1.84
CA GLN A 259 -9.72 16.41 -2.43
C GLN A 259 -9.22 15.06 -1.98
N ILE A 260 -8.04 14.96 -1.33
CA ILE A 260 -7.61 13.70 -0.74
C ILE A 260 -8.08 13.67 0.71
N PRO A 261 -9.19 12.98 1.02
CA PRO A 261 -9.68 12.98 2.39
C PRO A 261 -8.64 12.33 3.30
N PRO A 262 -8.31 12.95 4.45
CA PRO A 262 -7.37 12.38 5.42
C PRO A 262 -7.75 10.96 5.85
N SER A 263 -9.04 10.61 5.78
CA SER A 263 -9.57 9.29 6.08
C SER A 263 -9.02 8.18 5.16
N VAL A 264 -8.61 8.50 3.94
CA VAL A 264 -8.00 7.51 3.03
C VAL A 264 -6.69 7.01 3.62
N PHE A 265 -5.87 7.92 4.17
CA PHE A 265 -4.57 7.54 4.74
C PHE A 265 -4.66 6.88 6.10
N SER A 266 -5.77 7.03 6.82
CA SER A 266 -6.00 6.41 8.12
C SER A 266 -6.76 5.08 8.05
N ALA A 267 -7.26 4.68 6.90
CA ALA A 267 -8.01 3.44 6.74
C ALA A 267 -7.14 2.20 6.94
N SER A 268 -7.74 1.13 7.44
CA SER A 268 -7.07 -0.18 7.59
C SER A 268 -6.88 -0.88 6.23
N SER A 269 -7.79 -0.64 5.30
CA SER A 269 -7.70 -0.99 3.89
C SER A 269 -8.48 0.09 3.12
N ALA A 270 -7.92 0.63 2.08
CA ALA A 270 -8.58 1.61 1.24
C ALA A 270 -8.09 1.46 -0.20
N SER A 271 -8.98 1.77 -1.11
CA SER A 271 -8.66 2.05 -2.50
C SER A 271 -9.30 3.39 -2.81
N ALA A 272 -8.53 4.32 -3.32
CA ALA A 272 -9.01 5.62 -3.74
C ALA A 272 -8.64 5.78 -5.21
N GLY A 273 -9.65 5.74 -6.07
CA GLY A 273 -9.48 6.07 -7.48
C GLY A 273 -9.13 7.56 -7.63
N GLY A 274 -8.18 7.84 -8.50
CA GLY A 274 -7.50 9.13 -8.61
C GLY A 274 -8.24 10.24 -9.35
N ASN A 275 -9.52 10.13 -9.63
CA ASN A 275 -10.28 11.22 -10.26
C ASN A 275 -10.59 12.34 -9.26
N PHE A 276 -9.56 13.08 -8.89
CA PHE A 276 -9.69 14.27 -8.04
C PHE A 276 -10.04 15.48 -8.93
N GLY A 277 -11.34 15.64 -9.18
CA GLY A 277 -11.83 16.62 -10.14
C GLY A 277 -11.69 18.06 -9.67
N VAL A 278 -10.84 18.82 -10.32
CA VAL A 278 -10.96 20.29 -10.39
C VAL A 278 -11.46 20.67 -11.77
N SER A 279 -12.31 21.69 -11.81
CA SER A 279 -12.93 22.15 -13.06
C SER A 279 -11.95 22.81 -14.04
N SER A 280 -10.75 23.17 -13.59
CA SER A 280 -9.72 23.81 -14.40
C SER A 280 -8.32 23.54 -13.87
N PRO A 281 -7.31 23.33 -14.74
CA PRO A 281 -5.91 23.20 -14.35
C PRO A 281 -5.45 24.44 -13.57
N SER A 282 -4.74 24.26 -12.47
CA SER A 282 -4.19 25.36 -11.69
C SER A 282 -2.74 25.10 -11.27
N VAL A 283 -1.84 25.93 -11.80
CA VAL A 283 -0.42 25.93 -11.43
C VAL A 283 -0.25 26.33 -9.98
N GLN A 284 -1.10 27.26 -9.49
CA GLN A 284 -1.10 27.67 -8.10
C GLN A 284 -1.46 26.53 -7.14
N ASN A 285 -2.46 25.71 -7.51
CA ASN A 285 -2.83 24.53 -6.70
C ASN A 285 -1.69 23.51 -6.68
N ALA A 286 -1.04 23.27 -7.83
CA ALA A 286 0.12 22.40 -7.91
C ALA A 286 1.25 22.87 -6.97
N LEU A 287 1.52 24.17 -6.91
CA LEU A 287 2.49 24.74 -5.98
C LEU A 287 2.10 24.52 -4.51
N GLN A 288 0.83 24.74 -4.17
CA GLN A 288 0.34 24.49 -2.81
C GLN A 288 0.50 23.01 -2.40
N GLU A 289 0.25 22.08 -3.32
CA GLU A 289 0.46 20.65 -3.05
C GLU A 289 1.93 20.30 -2.89
N VAL A 290 2.84 20.83 -3.71
CA VAL A 290 4.28 20.67 -3.52
C VAL A 290 4.71 21.18 -2.15
N SER A 291 4.24 22.36 -1.75
CA SER A 291 4.55 22.95 -0.44
C SER A 291 4.02 22.09 0.71
N ARG A 292 2.78 21.60 0.61
CA ARG A 292 2.17 20.72 1.61
C ARG A 292 2.91 19.40 1.72
N SER A 293 3.22 18.77 0.59
CA SER A 293 3.89 17.47 0.52
C SER A 293 5.33 17.53 1.05
N THR A 294 6.07 18.60 0.70
CA THR A 294 7.42 18.80 1.22
C THR A 294 7.43 19.11 2.71
N SER A 295 6.46 19.87 3.21
CA SER A 295 6.30 20.11 4.65
C SER A 295 5.99 18.82 5.40
N HIS A 296 5.10 17.99 4.88
CA HIS A 296 4.77 16.70 5.45
C HIS A 296 6.00 15.77 5.53
N LEU A 297 6.80 15.69 4.46
CA LEU A 297 8.04 14.91 4.44
C LEU A 297 9.11 15.48 5.39
N ALA A 298 9.14 16.80 5.57
CA ALA A 298 10.02 17.47 6.51
C ALA A 298 9.66 17.20 7.98
N GLU A 299 8.37 17.09 8.29
CA GLU A 299 7.85 16.75 9.62
C GLU A 299 8.04 15.26 9.97
N HIS A 300 8.17 14.39 8.96
CA HIS A 300 8.36 12.95 9.10
C HIS A 300 9.66 12.45 8.47
N PRO A 301 10.83 12.87 8.99
CA PRO A 301 12.13 12.55 8.38
C PRO A 301 12.46 11.05 8.39
N ASP A 302 11.94 10.29 9.32
CA ASP A 302 12.06 8.84 9.39
C ASP A 302 11.27 8.13 8.27
N VAL A 303 10.14 8.69 7.87
CA VAL A 303 9.35 8.22 6.74
C VAL A 303 10.03 8.59 5.42
N ALA A 304 10.49 9.84 5.31
CA ALA A 304 11.25 10.29 4.14
C ALA A 304 12.51 9.44 3.91
N ALA A 305 13.22 9.04 4.98
CA ALA A 305 14.40 8.19 4.90
C ALA A 305 14.11 6.75 4.42
N GLN A 306 12.87 6.29 4.53
CA GLN A 306 12.46 4.97 4.02
C GLN A 306 12.19 5.00 2.51
N LEU A 307 11.71 6.12 2.00
CA LEU A 307 11.38 6.30 0.58
C LEU A 307 12.58 6.80 -0.24
N PHE A 308 13.53 7.46 0.42
CA PHE A 308 14.74 7.98 -0.19
C PHE A 308 15.95 7.49 0.60
N ASP A 309 17.05 7.20 -0.07
CA ASP A 309 18.31 6.93 0.62
C ASP A 309 18.59 8.02 1.65
N GLY A 310 18.90 7.63 2.89
CA GLY A 310 18.90 8.47 4.09
C GLY A 310 19.67 9.80 4.02
N ALA A 311 20.49 10.01 2.96
CA ALA A 311 21.15 11.27 2.67
C ALA A 311 20.18 12.43 2.32
N ASN A 312 18.94 12.12 1.92
CA ASN A 312 17.99 13.10 1.39
C ASN A 312 16.97 13.61 2.40
N SER A 313 16.80 12.95 3.57
CA SER A 313 15.77 13.33 4.54
C SER A 313 15.89 14.77 5.07
N GLY A 314 17.09 15.26 5.33
CA GLY A 314 17.33 16.66 5.75
C GLY A 314 17.14 17.71 4.65
N ARG A 315 17.01 17.29 3.40
CA ARG A 315 16.80 18.20 2.26
C ARG A 315 15.36 18.69 2.19
N PHE A 316 14.38 17.85 2.54
CA PHE A 316 12.97 18.28 2.56
C PHE A 316 12.75 19.43 3.54
N GLN A 317 13.45 19.49 4.66
CA GLN A 317 13.38 20.64 5.58
C GLN A 317 13.87 21.91 4.91
N ARG A 318 14.96 21.86 4.15
CA ARG A 318 15.47 23.04 3.41
C ARG A 318 14.54 23.45 2.29
N VAL A 319 13.96 22.48 1.56
CA VAL A 319 12.98 22.77 0.50
C VAL A 319 11.71 23.38 1.06
N ALA A 320 11.19 22.83 2.17
CA ALA A 320 10.01 23.40 2.82
C ALA A 320 10.27 24.85 3.32
N ALA A 321 11.44 25.10 3.90
CA ALA A 321 11.84 26.46 4.31
C ALA A 321 11.97 27.40 3.10
N TYR A 322 12.58 26.94 2.01
CA TYR A 322 12.69 27.72 0.77
C TYR A 322 11.32 28.11 0.22
N LEU A 323 10.39 27.15 0.15
CA LEU A 323 9.03 27.39 -0.32
C LEU A 323 8.21 28.33 0.58
N ALA A 324 8.54 28.41 1.86
CA ALA A 324 7.89 29.33 2.80
C ALA A 324 8.38 30.78 2.65
N ASP A 325 9.64 30.98 2.24
CA ASP A 325 10.30 32.28 2.22
C ASP A 325 10.45 32.87 0.81
N THR A 326 10.21 32.07 -0.24
CA THR A 326 10.52 32.46 -1.63
C THR A 326 9.34 32.15 -2.55
N ASP A 327 9.14 33.00 -3.57
CA ASP A 327 8.23 32.71 -4.67
C ASP A 327 8.94 31.79 -5.68
N PRO A 328 8.65 30.48 -5.71
CA PRO A 328 9.32 29.56 -6.62
C PRO A 328 8.97 29.87 -8.08
N GLN A 329 9.93 29.58 -8.94
CA GLN A 329 9.74 29.71 -10.38
C GLN A 329 9.35 28.38 -11.00
N VAL A 330 8.62 28.41 -12.10
CA VAL A 330 8.25 27.24 -12.89
C VAL A 330 9.36 26.98 -13.90
N GLU A 331 9.97 25.81 -13.81
CA GLU A 331 11.01 25.35 -14.74
C GLU A 331 10.41 24.50 -15.87
N THR A 332 9.33 23.76 -15.58
CA THR A 332 8.73 22.85 -16.55
C THR A 332 7.21 22.85 -16.44
N LEU A 333 6.53 22.89 -17.58
CA LEU A 333 5.13 22.52 -17.69
C LEU A 333 5.00 21.24 -18.51
N VAL A 334 4.14 20.32 -18.10
CA VAL A 334 3.75 19.20 -18.93
C VAL A 334 2.39 19.50 -19.53
N VAL A 335 2.33 19.44 -20.84
CA VAL A 335 1.15 19.73 -21.63
C VAL A 335 0.74 18.51 -22.45
N THR A 336 -0.57 18.35 -22.66
CA THR A 336 -1.10 17.33 -23.54
C THR A 336 -2.10 17.97 -24.51
N GLY A 337 -2.08 17.51 -25.75
CA GLY A 337 -2.93 18.07 -26.79
C GLY A 337 -2.61 17.59 -28.20
N PRO A 338 -3.34 18.06 -29.20
CA PRO A 338 -2.98 17.91 -30.61
C PRO A 338 -1.60 18.51 -30.89
N THR A 339 -0.81 17.83 -31.69
CA THR A 339 0.60 18.20 -31.95
C THR A 339 0.75 19.61 -32.52
N ASP A 340 -0.17 20.03 -33.39
CA ASP A 340 -0.20 21.37 -34.00
C ASP A 340 -0.51 22.47 -32.94
N GLU A 341 -1.37 22.18 -31.99
CA GLU A 341 -1.69 23.11 -30.89
C GLU A 341 -0.53 23.17 -29.88
N ILE A 342 0.15 22.04 -29.62
CA ILE A 342 1.36 22.04 -28.78
C ILE A 342 2.47 22.87 -29.42
N LEU A 343 2.65 22.82 -30.77
CA LEU A 343 3.62 23.66 -31.47
C LEU A 343 3.30 25.17 -31.28
N LYS A 344 2.02 25.55 -31.36
CA LYS A 344 1.59 26.95 -31.07
C LYS A 344 1.83 27.32 -29.59
N PHE A 345 1.65 26.37 -28.66
CA PHE A 345 1.96 26.59 -27.26
C PHE A 345 3.45 26.89 -27.04
N PHE A 346 4.37 26.19 -27.73
CA PHE A 346 5.80 26.52 -27.70
C PHE A 346 6.09 27.94 -28.19
N GLU A 347 5.40 28.38 -29.24
CA GLU A 347 5.55 29.76 -29.76
C GLU A 347 5.05 30.80 -28.74
N GLN A 348 3.90 30.54 -28.07
CA GLN A 348 3.36 31.40 -27.03
C GLN A 348 4.25 31.45 -25.79
N ALA A 349 4.83 30.32 -25.43
CA ALA A 349 5.72 30.16 -24.30
C ALA A 349 7.14 30.73 -24.52
N ASP A 350 7.45 31.16 -25.75
CA ASP A 350 8.76 31.68 -26.18
C ASP A 350 9.92 30.74 -25.78
N THR A 351 9.70 29.44 -25.93
CA THR A 351 10.71 28.40 -25.64
C THR A 351 10.82 27.40 -26.77
N LYS A 352 12.00 26.79 -26.88
CA LYS A 352 12.26 25.70 -27.83
C LYS A 352 12.62 24.39 -27.13
N ASP A 353 12.84 24.50 -25.82
CA ASP A 353 13.27 23.37 -25.02
C ASP A 353 12.07 22.56 -24.54
N GLY A 354 12.12 21.26 -24.75
CA GLY A 354 11.08 20.36 -24.33
C GLY A 354 11.33 18.92 -24.81
N ARG A 355 10.53 18.01 -24.29
CA ARG A 355 10.64 16.56 -24.58
C ARG A 355 9.28 15.96 -24.81
N VAL A 356 9.16 15.14 -25.84
CA VAL A 356 7.97 14.33 -26.04
C VAL A 356 8.02 13.16 -25.04
N LEU A 357 7.01 13.08 -24.19
CA LEU A 357 6.87 12.05 -23.16
C LEU A 357 6.07 10.87 -23.69
N ALA A 358 4.99 11.16 -24.43
CA ALA A 358 4.15 10.15 -25.02
C ALA A 358 3.43 10.67 -26.27
N VAL A 359 3.00 9.75 -27.14
CA VAL A 359 2.25 10.05 -28.36
C VAL A 359 1.13 9.04 -28.53
N ASP A 360 -0.04 9.53 -28.96
CA ASP A 360 -1.18 8.72 -29.37
C ASP A 360 -1.74 9.24 -30.70
N PHE A 361 -2.61 8.50 -31.37
CA PHE A 361 -3.17 8.86 -32.63
C PHE A 361 -4.70 8.84 -32.60
N TYR A 362 -5.30 9.90 -33.20
CA TYR A 362 -6.75 10.03 -33.40
C TYR A 362 -7.64 9.92 -32.16
N ASN A 363 -7.07 10.19 -30.98
CA ASN A 363 -7.73 9.97 -29.69
C ASN A 363 -7.66 11.23 -28.81
N TRP A 364 -8.01 12.40 -29.39
CA TRP A 364 -8.05 13.63 -28.62
C TRP A 364 -9.44 13.85 -28.01
N SER A 365 -9.51 13.85 -26.70
CA SER A 365 -10.49 14.59 -25.95
C SER A 365 -9.74 15.40 -24.90
N ARG A 366 -10.04 16.70 -24.81
CA ARG A 366 -9.40 17.54 -23.80
C ARG A 366 -9.56 16.87 -22.45
N PRO A 367 -8.46 16.52 -21.76
CA PRO A 367 -8.59 15.97 -20.42
C PRO A 367 -9.21 17.04 -19.54
N VAL A 368 -10.45 16.80 -19.15
CA VAL A 368 -11.11 17.62 -18.14
C VAL A 368 -10.59 17.10 -16.82
N CYS A 369 -9.93 17.98 -16.07
CA CYS A 369 -9.59 17.66 -14.69
C CYS A 369 -10.89 17.25 -13.98
N GLY A 370 -11.11 15.96 -13.72
CA GLY A 370 -12.33 15.48 -13.08
C GLY A 370 -13.48 15.13 -14.00
N GLY A 371 -13.20 14.48 -15.11
CA GLY A 371 -14.21 13.81 -15.92
C GLY A 371 -14.63 12.47 -15.34
#